data_cd16480eb8a6d2fb6b6e89f49d5cd518
#
_entry.id   cd16480eb8a6d2fb6b6e89f49d5cd518
#
_cell.length_a   1.000
_cell.length_b   1.000
_cell.length_c   1.000
_cell.angle_alpha   90.00
_cell.angle_beta   90.00
_cell.angle_gamma   90.00
#
_symmetry.space_group_name_H-M   'P 1'
#
loop_
_entity.id
_entity.type
_entity.pdbx_description
1 polymer ?
#
loop_
_entity_poly.entity_id
_entity_poly.type
_entity_poly.pdbx_seq_one_letter_code
_entity_poly.pdbx_strand_id
1 'polypeptide(L)'
;NDGYFSPRIEYNPFAHTWSLGVEEQFYLFFPVVFLLWIVWRKKTGVKGTIAWWILPILTIASLYTSYWLGLNKPDWGYYLIPSRFWELAAGGMLYQYHTEKRFIPTSNFNATWQLWIGFSFILAGLWWSDRQHFPFPWALLSVTGTLLFINSVIDQGQGKSICKQLFNNAIAVYLGKISYSLYLWHWPIYSLMRWTIGLETIGQQLLALTLTMLFSMTSYHLIEKGIQRSASKLSISSFTKVLGGLTVIVLTFQGTSSLFDHRHRLSLSDTKDSYTWYAYDHEVKNINEEAGQIFGTRQMFVIGDSHAYAYSTMLNEASKRLGVSVYNYALGRCALGIMLLPINTRAGCEGTSERMMDIVEKKANPGDIVFFASLRTYRLIDQWALFDPQSTLNKSKNASTIKDIFHAKQETSILIERLDKMGVNVLIDLPKPVFNAPPFRCSDWFNQDNPICERGFYVEKSFLVDMMTPVVDSLKELNQKHDNLILWDNFSILCPD
;
A
#
# COMPACT_ATOMS: atom_id res chain seq x y z
N ASN A 1 -5.64 1.11 -4.54
CA ASN A 1 -4.91 2.04 -5.42
C ASN A 1 -3.49 2.17 -4.90
N ASP A 2 -2.63 1.20 -5.27
CA ASP A 2 -1.19 1.31 -5.03
C ASP A 2 -0.66 2.32 -6.07
N GLY A 3 -0.80 3.60 -5.77
CA GLY A 3 -0.15 4.65 -6.56
C GLY A 3 1.36 4.43 -6.52
N TYR A 4 2.05 4.74 -7.60
CA TYR A 4 3.51 4.58 -7.75
C TYR A 4 4.32 5.17 -6.57
N PHE A 5 3.78 6.19 -5.89
CA PHE A 5 4.38 6.85 -4.72
C PHE A 5 3.78 6.41 -3.37
N SER A 6 2.76 5.55 -3.38
CA SER A 6 2.21 5.02 -2.13
C SER A 6 3.17 3.99 -1.55
N PRO A 7 3.45 4.01 -0.24
CA PRO A 7 4.16 2.92 0.41
C PRO A 7 3.44 1.61 0.11
N ARG A 8 4.19 0.58 -0.27
CA ARG A 8 3.61 -0.76 -0.38
C ARG A 8 2.99 -1.11 0.96
N ILE A 9 1.89 -1.85 0.92
CA ILE A 9 1.11 -2.21 2.12
C ILE A 9 1.96 -2.83 3.23
N GLU A 10 3.05 -3.48 2.86
CA GLU A 10 4.03 -4.10 3.76
C GLU A 10 4.85 -3.12 4.61
N TYR A 11 4.86 -1.83 4.24
CA TYR A 11 5.52 -0.75 4.97
C TYR A 11 4.55 0.08 5.80
N ASN A 12 3.24 -0.17 5.69
CA ASN A 12 2.25 0.48 6.55
C ASN A 12 2.09 -0.32 7.85
N PRO A 13 2.52 0.19 9.02
CA PRO A 13 2.49 -0.54 10.29
C PRO A 13 1.09 -0.90 10.77
N PHE A 14 0.05 -0.27 10.22
CA PHE A 14 -1.34 -0.52 10.58
C PHE A 14 -2.11 -1.30 9.51
N ALA A 15 -1.44 -1.74 8.43
CA ALA A 15 -2.12 -2.40 7.33
C ALA A 15 -2.90 -3.67 7.74
N HIS A 16 -2.39 -4.42 8.72
CA HIS A 16 -3.03 -5.66 9.19
C HIS A 16 -4.31 -5.43 10.01
N THR A 17 -4.54 -4.22 10.53
CA THR A 17 -5.71 -3.93 11.40
C THR A 17 -7.05 -3.98 10.66
N TRP A 18 -7.06 -4.07 9.32
CA TRP A 18 -8.27 -4.24 8.56
C TRP A 18 -9.07 -5.49 8.97
N SER A 19 -8.40 -6.59 9.35
CA SER A 19 -9.08 -7.82 9.77
C SER A 19 -9.77 -7.64 11.12
N LEU A 20 -9.20 -6.86 12.05
CA LEU A 20 -9.88 -6.44 13.27
C LEU A 20 -11.15 -5.64 12.95
N GLY A 21 -11.11 -4.77 11.94
CA GLY A 21 -12.29 -4.03 11.50
C GLY A 21 -13.43 -4.96 11.04
N VAL A 22 -13.13 -6.09 10.42
CA VAL A 22 -14.13 -7.12 10.07
C VAL A 22 -14.66 -7.82 11.32
N GLU A 23 -13.78 -8.18 12.26
CA GLU A 23 -14.17 -8.81 13.53
C GLU A 23 -15.05 -7.89 14.39
N GLU A 24 -14.70 -6.61 14.49
CA GLU A 24 -15.50 -5.62 15.23
C GLU A 24 -16.90 -5.43 14.62
N GLN A 25 -17.01 -5.43 13.30
CA GLN A 25 -18.30 -5.44 12.63
C GLN A 25 -19.10 -6.70 13.00
N PHE A 26 -18.46 -7.87 13.05
CA PHE A 26 -19.13 -9.10 13.50
C PHE A 26 -19.60 -8.99 14.95
N TYR A 27 -18.77 -8.48 15.86
CA TYR A 27 -19.14 -8.30 17.27
C TYR A 27 -20.27 -7.29 17.47
N LEU A 28 -20.49 -6.37 16.53
CA LEU A 28 -21.65 -5.47 16.55
C LEU A 28 -22.94 -6.19 16.14
N PHE A 29 -22.90 -7.01 15.10
CA PHE A 29 -24.09 -7.67 14.53
C PHE A 29 -24.44 -9.00 15.21
N PHE A 30 -23.44 -9.80 15.54
CA PHE A 30 -23.65 -11.15 16.06
C PHE A 30 -24.44 -11.19 17.38
N PRO A 31 -24.26 -10.29 18.37
CA PRO A 31 -25.07 -10.27 19.58
C PRO A 31 -26.58 -10.11 19.32
N VAL A 32 -26.95 -9.33 18.32
CA VAL A 32 -28.35 -9.15 17.92
C VAL A 32 -28.91 -10.46 17.37
N VAL A 33 -28.21 -11.12 16.48
CA VAL A 33 -28.59 -12.44 15.92
C VAL A 33 -28.67 -13.48 17.03
N PHE A 34 -27.74 -13.49 17.95
CA PHE A 34 -27.68 -14.41 19.09
C PHE A 34 -28.83 -14.18 20.09
N LEU A 35 -29.15 -12.92 20.39
CA LEU A 35 -30.28 -12.56 21.24
C LEU A 35 -31.62 -12.98 20.62
N LEU A 36 -31.81 -12.76 19.33
CA LEU A 36 -32.97 -13.23 18.59
C LEU A 36 -33.11 -14.75 18.71
N TRP A 37 -32.02 -15.48 18.54
CA TRP A 37 -31.98 -16.93 18.69
C TRP A 37 -32.40 -17.38 20.11
N ILE A 38 -31.82 -16.76 21.16
CA ILE A 38 -32.13 -17.10 22.57
C ILE A 38 -33.58 -16.77 22.92
N VAL A 39 -34.07 -15.57 22.58
CA VAL A 39 -35.42 -15.10 22.91
C VAL A 39 -36.47 -15.99 22.25
N TRP A 40 -36.29 -16.31 20.97
CA TRP A 40 -37.25 -17.18 20.28
C TRP A 40 -37.19 -18.62 20.77
N ARG A 41 -36.01 -19.14 21.11
CA ARG A 41 -35.85 -20.47 21.72
C ARG A 41 -36.62 -20.59 23.04
N LYS A 42 -36.57 -19.56 23.90
CA LYS A 42 -37.31 -19.53 25.17
C LYS A 42 -38.83 -19.45 24.99
N LYS A 43 -39.30 -18.71 23.98
CA LYS A 43 -40.72 -18.50 23.74
C LYS A 43 -41.46 -19.74 23.16
N THR A 44 -40.77 -20.46 22.28
CA THR A 44 -41.44 -21.50 21.48
C THR A 44 -41.32 -22.92 22.03
N GLY A 45 -40.38 -23.15 22.97
CA GLY A 45 -40.21 -24.48 23.63
C GLY A 45 -39.95 -25.65 22.69
N VAL A 46 -39.96 -25.44 21.39
CA VAL A 46 -39.98 -26.47 20.35
C VAL A 46 -38.60 -26.66 19.74
N LYS A 47 -38.10 -27.87 19.80
CA LYS A 47 -36.91 -28.32 19.07
C LYS A 47 -37.21 -28.23 17.57
N GLY A 48 -36.48 -27.37 16.87
CA GLY A 48 -36.58 -27.24 15.40
C GLY A 48 -37.26 -25.98 14.89
N THR A 49 -37.31 -24.94 15.70
CA THR A 49 -37.93 -23.65 15.35
C THR A 49 -37.09 -22.85 14.33
N ILE A 50 -37.76 -21.90 13.66
CA ILE A 50 -37.17 -20.91 12.74
C ILE A 50 -35.92 -20.25 13.35
N ALA A 51 -35.91 -20.02 14.68
CA ALA A 51 -34.76 -19.44 15.39
C ALA A 51 -33.46 -20.24 15.22
N TRP A 52 -33.53 -21.56 15.10
CA TRP A 52 -32.33 -22.38 14.87
C TRP A 52 -31.73 -22.16 13.49
N TRP A 53 -32.59 -21.87 12.49
CA TRP A 53 -32.17 -21.70 11.10
C TRP A 53 -31.64 -20.30 10.77
N ILE A 54 -31.82 -19.30 11.63
CA ILE A 54 -31.39 -17.91 11.38
C ILE A 54 -29.88 -17.87 11.08
N LEU A 55 -29.06 -18.46 11.95
CA LEU A 55 -27.59 -18.43 11.78
C LEU A 55 -27.13 -19.25 10.58
N PRO A 56 -27.59 -20.49 10.33
CA PRO A 56 -27.30 -21.20 9.10
C PRO A 56 -27.70 -20.48 7.81
N ILE A 57 -28.88 -19.85 7.77
CA ILE A 57 -29.32 -19.07 6.60
C ILE A 57 -28.42 -17.89 6.34
N LEU A 58 -28.09 -17.11 7.37
CA LEU A 58 -27.16 -15.98 7.26
C LEU A 58 -25.77 -16.43 6.84
N THR A 59 -25.31 -17.58 7.33
CA THR A 59 -24.03 -18.17 6.95
C THR A 59 -24.00 -18.55 5.46
N ILE A 60 -25.08 -19.20 4.96
CA ILE A 60 -25.18 -19.56 3.54
C ILE A 60 -25.30 -18.30 2.67
N ALA A 61 -26.08 -17.31 3.07
CA ALA A 61 -26.21 -16.05 2.34
C ALA A 61 -24.87 -15.32 2.26
N SER A 62 -24.10 -15.30 3.36
CA SER A 62 -22.76 -14.72 3.40
C SER A 62 -21.77 -15.49 2.52
N LEU A 63 -21.83 -16.82 2.52
CA LEU A 63 -21.01 -17.66 1.66
C LEU A 63 -21.29 -17.42 0.18
N TYR A 64 -22.58 -17.29 -0.19
CA TYR A 64 -22.96 -16.92 -1.54
C TYR A 64 -22.46 -15.52 -1.91
N THR A 65 -22.56 -14.54 -1.00
CA THR A 65 -22.04 -13.20 -1.19
C THR A 65 -20.52 -13.22 -1.38
N SER A 66 -19.80 -14.06 -0.62
CA SER A 66 -18.36 -14.28 -0.77
C SER A 66 -17.99 -14.78 -2.16
N TYR A 67 -18.72 -15.78 -2.65
CA TYR A 67 -18.56 -16.31 -4.02
C TYR A 67 -18.82 -15.22 -5.08
N TRP A 68 -19.96 -14.54 -4.99
CA TRP A 68 -20.35 -13.54 -5.98
C TRP A 68 -19.42 -12.32 -6.02
N LEU A 69 -19.03 -11.79 -4.85
CA LEU A 69 -18.10 -10.67 -4.75
C LEU A 69 -16.70 -11.07 -5.19
N GLY A 70 -16.25 -12.28 -4.86
CA GLY A 70 -14.95 -12.79 -5.31
C GLY A 70 -14.79 -12.78 -6.82
N LEU A 71 -15.88 -13.05 -7.57
CA LEU A 71 -15.86 -13.02 -9.03
C LEU A 71 -15.99 -11.61 -9.63
N ASN A 72 -16.77 -10.71 -9.01
CA ASN A 72 -17.16 -9.44 -9.62
C ASN A 72 -16.44 -8.23 -9.02
N LYS A 73 -16.12 -8.25 -7.72
CA LYS A 73 -15.49 -7.17 -6.96
C LYS A 73 -14.59 -7.74 -5.85
N PRO A 74 -13.41 -8.30 -6.18
CA PRO A 74 -12.54 -8.99 -5.23
C PRO A 74 -12.18 -8.17 -3.99
N ASP A 75 -11.89 -6.87 -4.14
CA ASP A 75 -11.56 -5.99 -3.01
C ASP A 75 -12.72 -5.91 -2.00
N TRP A 76 -13.95 -5.80 -2.48
CA TRP A 76 -15.14 -5.76 -1.61
C TRP A 76 -15.37 -7.12 -0.94
N GLY A 77 -15.11 -8.22 -1.67
CA GLY A 77 -15.15 -9.58 -1.12
C GLY A 77 -14.14 -9.78 0.00
N TYR A 78 -13.01 -9.11 -0.08
CA TYR A 78 -11.92 -9.24 0.87
C TYR A 78 -12.14 -8.45 2.18
N TYR A 79 -12.66 -7.21 2.10
CA TYR A 79 -12.69 -6.28 3.24
C TYR A 79 -14.05 -6.15 3.94
N LEU A 80 -15.15 -6.64 3.35
CA LEU A 80 -16.47 -6.41 3.90
C LEU A 80 -17.05 -7.61 4.67
N ILE A 81 -17.73 -7.33 5.77
CA ILE A 81 -18.37 -8.35 6.62
C ILE A 81 -19.40 -9.23 5.88
N PRO A 82 -20.24 -8.74 4.92
CA PRO A 82 -21.20 -9.61 4.26
C PRO A 82 -20.60 -10.83 3.56
N SER A 83 -19.36 -10.72 3.06
CA SER A 83 -18.63 -11.82 2.41
C SER A 83 -17.83 -12.68 3.38
N ARG A 84 -17.62 -12.23 4.60
CA ARG A 84 -16.77 -12.89 5.60
C ARG A 84 -17.50 -13.34 6.86
N PHE A 85 -18.78 -12.92 7.02
CA PHE A 85 -19.62 -13.28 8.17
C PHE A 85 -19.67 -14.80 8.38
N TRP A 86 -19.74 -15.60 7.32
CA TRP A 86 -19.81 -17.06 7.37
C TRP A 86 -18.60 -17.70 8.08
N GLU A 87 -17.41 -17.09 7.99
CA GLU A 87 -16.18 -17.59 8.61
C GLU A 87 -16.32 -17.65 10.14
N LEU A 88 -16.80 -16.56 10.72
CA LEU A 88 -17.01 -16.44 12.18
C LEU A 88 -18.31 -17.10 12.63
N ALA A 89 -19.36 -16.98 11.83
CA ALA A 89 -20.66 -17.58 12.10
C ALA A 89 -20.61 -19.12 12.15
N ALA A 90 -19.69 -19.73 11.38
CA ALA A 90 -19.44 -21.17 11.40
C ALA A 90 -19.05 -21.66 12.81
N GLY A 91 -18.25 -20.88 13.56
CA GLY A 91 -17.96 -21.14 14.98
C GLY A 91 -19.21 -21.03 15.87
N GLY A 92 -20.07 -20.06 15.60
CA GLY A 92 -21.37 -19.93 16.25
C GLY A 92 -22.30 -21.14 16.00
N MET A 93 -22.31 -21.65 14.76
CA MET A 93 -23.05 -22.88 14.40
C MET A 93 -22.52 -24.11 15.14
N LEU A 94 -21.19 -24.24 15.27
CA LEU A 94 -20.58 -25.31 16.07
C LEU A 94 -21.02 -25.23 17.53
N TYR A 95 -21.08 -24.04 18.11
CA TYR A 95 -21.62 -23.81 19.46
C TYR A 95 -23.11 -24.19 19.57
N GLN A 96 -23.96 -23.81 18.61
CA GLN A 96 -25.37 -24.22 18.57
C GLN A 96 -25.51 -25.73 18.56
N TYR A 97 -24.72 -26.41 17.73
CA TYR A 97 -24.72 -27.87 17.62
C TYR A 97 -24.41 -28.55 18.96
N HIS A 98 -23.36 -28.11 19.66
CA HIS A 98 -23.01 -28.64 20.98
C HIS A 98 -24.07 -28.32 22.08
N THR A 99 -24.61 -27.12 22.07
CA THR A 99 -25.57 -26.68 23.12
C THR A 99 -26.88 -27.41 23.05
N GLU A 100 -27.30 -27.84 21.86
CA GLU A 100 -28.60 -28.52 21.68
C GLU A 100 -28.52 -30.02 22.00
N LYS A 101 -27.42 -30.51 22.57
CA LYS A 101 -27.20 -31.94 22.92
C LYS A 101 -27.50 -32.92 21.77
N ARG A 102 -27.42 -32.47 20.55
CA ARG A 102 -27.42 -33.33 19.35
C ARG A 102 -26.11 -34.09 19.20
N PHE A 103 -25.36 -34.14 20.25
CA PHE A 103 -24.01 -34.66 20.31
C PHE A 103 -24.07 -36.18 20.42
N ILE A 104 -23.57 -36.85 19.43
CA ILE A 104 -23.14 -38.25 19.51
C ILE A 104 -21.70 -38.22 19.95
N PRO A 105 -21.33 -38.68 21.16
CA PRO A 105 -19.94 -38.73 21.55
C PRO A 105 -19.16 -39.50 20.49
N THR A 106 -18.19 -38.81 19.86
CA THR A 106 -17.31 -39.50 18.92
C THR A 106 -16.34 -40.38 19.71
N SER A 107 -16.02 -41.55 19.20
CA SER A 107 -15.01 -42.38 19.83
C SER A 107 -13.65 -41.64 19.82
N ASN A 108 -12.75 -41.92 20.77
CA ASN A 108 -11.38 -41.35 20.82
C ASN A 108 -10.64 -41.47 19.47
N PHE A 109 -10.93 -42.51 18.71
CA PHE A 109 -10.40 -42.74 17.38
C PHE A 109 -10.91 -41.69 16.38
N ASN A 110 -12.20 -41.40 16.39
CA ASN A 110 -12.79 -40.39 15.49
C ASN A 110 -12.29 -38.98 15.84
N ALA A 111 -12.11 -38.65 17.11
CA ALA A 111 -11.57 -37.35 17.53
C ALA A 111 -10.11 -37.14 17.06
N THR A 112 -9.29 -38.19 17.10
CA THR A 112 -7.91 -38.12 16.59
C THR A 112 -7.84 -37.86 15.09
N TRP A 113 -8.69 -38.55 14.31
CA TRP A 113 -8.76 -38.33 12.86
C TRP A 113 -9.26 -36.92 12.52
N GLN A 114 -10.29 -36.42 13.20
CA GLN A 114 -10.78 -35.05 13.03
C GLN A 114 -9.68 -34.02 13.26
N LEU A 115 -8.84 -34.23 14.27
CA LEU A 115 -7.73 -33.33 14.58
C LEU A 115 -6.71 -33.30 13.43
N TRP A 116 -6.24 -34.47 12.95
CA TRP A 116 -5.23 -34.51 11.89
C TRP A 116 -5.78 -34.01 10.56
N ILE A 117 -7.02 -34.36 10.20
CA ILE A 117 -7.68 -33.84 9.02
C ILE A 117 -7.86 -32.33 9.13
N GLY A 118 -8.32 -31.84 10.30
CA GLY A 118 -8.48 -30.41 10.56
C GLY A 118 -7.17 -29.64 10.42
N PHE A 119 -6.10 -30.17 11.01
CA PHE A 119 -4.76 -29.60 10.90
C PHE A 119 -4.24 -29.59 9.45
N SER A 120 -4.44 -30.70 8.72
CA SER A 120 -4.06 -30.79 7.30
C SER A 120 -4.83 -29.78 6.44
N PHE A 121 -6.11 -29.54 6.71
CA PHE A 121 -6.92 -28.56 6.00
C PHE A 121 -6.47 -27.12 6.30
N ILE A 122 -6.08 -26.83 7.54
CA ILE A 122 -5.51 -25.52 7.89
C ILE A 122 -4.21 -25.29 7.12
N LEU A 123 -3.30 -26.26 7.13
CA LEU A 123 -2.02 -26.16 6.40
C LEU A 123 -2.24 -26.03 4.89
N ALA A 124 -3.16 -26.81 4.33
CA ALA A 124 -3.53 -26.75 2.91
C ALA A 124 -4.10 -25.38 2.56
N GLY A 125 -5.00 -24.83 3.39
CA GLY A 125 -5.54 -23.50 3.23
C GLY A 125 -4.49 -22.40 3.28
N LEU A 126 -3.49 -22.52 4.16
CA LEU A 126 -2.37 -21.58 4.23
C LEU A 126 -1.43 -21.69 3.01
N TRP A 127 -1.20 -22.89 2.49
CA TRP A 127 -0.27 -23.14 1.40
C TRP A 127 -0.83 -22.78 0.02
N TRP A 128 -2.11 -23.09 -0.23
CA TRP A 128 -2.76 -22.89 -1.54
C TRP A 128 -3.56 -21.59 -1.63
N SER A 129 -3.71 -20.85 -0.52
CA SER A 129 -4.46 -19.59 -0.55
C SER A 129 -3.81 -18.59 -1.49
N ASP A 130 -4.60 -18.09 -2.45
CA ASP A 130 -4.23 -17.05 -3.38
C ASP A 130 -5.03 -15.78 -3.09
N ARG A 131 -4.33 -14.63 -3.12
CA ARG A 131 -4.92 -13.31 -2.88
C ARG A 131 -6.06 -12.97 -3.85
N GLN A 132 -5.95 -13.43 -5.11
CA GLN A 132 -6.94 -13.11 -6.15
C GLN A 132 -8.27 -13.83 -5.94
N HIS A 133 -8.24 -15.01 -5.27
CA HIS A 133 -9.39 -15.87 -5.05
C HIS A 133 -9.74 -16.04 -3.56
N PHE A 134 -9.40 -15.06 -2.73
CA PHE A 134 -9.75 -15.05 -1.31
C PHE A 134 -10.91 -14.09 -1.05
N PRO A 135 -11.90 -14.37 -0.18
CA PRO A 135 -11.94 -15.53 0.74
C PRO A 135 -12.42 -16.84 0.11
N PHE A 136 -13.23 -16.82 -0.92
CA PHE A 136 -13.77 -18.04 -1.56
C PHE A 136 -12.92 -18.44 -2.79
N PRO A 137 -12.54 -19.74 -2.96
CA PRO A 137 -12.90 -20.90 -2.13
C PRO A 137 -11.92 -21.21 -0.98
N TRP A 138 -10.76 -20.54 -0.88
CA TRP A 138 -9.64 -20.97 -0.04
C TRP A 138 -9.92 -20.91 1.46
N ALA A 139 -10.69 -19.92 1.94
CA ALA A 139 -11.08 -19.83 3.34
C ALA A 139 -11.93 -21.03 3.80
N LEU A 140 -12.62 -21.74 2.88
CA LEU A 140 -13.37 -22.94 3.23
C LEU A 140 -12.48 -24.03 3.85
N LEU A 141 -11.28 -24.23 3.32
CA LEU A 141 -10.33 -25.22 3.86
C LEU A 141 -9.93 -24.83 5.30
N SER A 142 -9.49 -23.60 5.49
CA SER A 142 -9.04 -23.11 6.81
C SER A 142 -10.17 -23.11 7.84
N VAL A 143 -11.37 -22.66 7.48
CA VAL A 143 -12.53 -22.63 8.37
C VAL A 143 -12.99 -24.04 8.72
N THR A 144 -13.17 -24.92 7.72
CA THR A 144 -13.56 -26.30 7.97
C THR A 144 -12.51 -27.03 8.80
N GLY A 145 -11.23 -26.81 8.48
CA GLY A 145 -10.13 -27.37 9.28
C GLY A 145 -10.17 -26.92 10.73
N THR A 146 -10.40 -25.65 10.97
CA THR A 146 -10.51 -25.07 12.32
C THR A 146 -11.72 -25.64 13.08
N LEU A 147 -12.87 -25.78 12.41
CA LEU A 147 -14.06 -26.38 13.03
C LEU A 147 -13.81 -27.84 13.45
N LEU A 148 -13.20 -28.66 12.57
CA LEU A 148 -12.83 -30.04 12.89
C LEU A 148 -11.84 -30.09 14.06
N PHE A 149 -10.85 -29.19 14.06
CA PHE A 149 -9.86 -29.08 15.12
C PHE A 149 -10.53 -28.74 16.46
N ILE A 150 -11.35 -27.69 16.52
CA ILE A 150 -12.08 -27.29 17.74
C ILE A 150 -12.99 -28.44 18.20
N ASN A 151 -13.75 -29.03 17.28
CA ASN A 151 -14.65 -30.14 17.60
C ASN A 151 -13.90 -31.33 18.22
N SER A 152 -12.73 -31.69 17.66
CA SER A 152 -11.91 -32.76 18.18
C SER A 152 -11.42 -32.51 19.60
N VAL A 153 -11.09 -31.26 19.94
CA VAL A 153 -10.62 -30.89 21.28
C VAL A 153 -11.76 -30.87 22.30
N ILE A 154 -12.94 -30.42 21.93
CA ILE A 154 -14.15 -30.41 22.80
C ILE A 154 -14.62 -31.84 23.06
N ASP A 155 -14.61 -32.68 22.04
CA ASP A 155 -15.22 -34.03 22.04
C ASP A 155 -14.38 -35.11 22.75
N GLN A 156 -13.10 -34.86 22.96
CA GLN A 156 -12.24 -35.75 23.68
C GLN A 156 -12.62 -35.82 25.17
N GLY A 157 -13.43 -36.81 25.56
CA GLY A 157 -13.74 -37.15 26.95
C GLY A 157 -12.46 -37.30 27.83
N GLN A 158 -12.55 -37.82 29.05
CA GLN A 158 -11.46 -37.90 30.02
C GLN A 158 -10.24 -38.76 29.61
N GLY A 159 -10.11 -39.17 28.32
CA GLY A 159 -9.00 -39.95 27.80
C GLY A 159 -7.68 -39.18 27.69
N LYS A 160 -6.54 -39.84 27.99
CA LYS A 160 -5.18 -39.33 27.76
C LYS A 160 -4.87 -39.37 26.24
N SER A 161 -5.35 -38.40 25.47
CA SER A 161 -4.94 -38.29 24.08
C SER A 161 -3.64 -37.47 23.96
N ILE A 162 -2.72 -37.90 23.11
CA ILE A 162 -1.46 -37.20 22.80
C ILE A 162 -1.78 -35.75 22.34
N CYS A 163 -2.85 -35.57 21.62
CA CYS A 163 -3.31 -34.25 21.15
C CYS A 163 -3.68 -33.32 22.29
N LYS A 164 -4.38 -33.83 23.32
CA LYS A 164 -4.73 -33.05 24.51
C LYS A 164 -3.47 -32.60 25.26
N GLN A 165 -2.43 -33.48 25.34
CA GLN A 165 -1.17 -33.10 25.93
C GLN A 165 -0.41 -32.04 25.11
N LEU A 166 -0.45 -32.14 23.79
CA LEU A 166 0.21 -31.19 22.87
C LEU A 166 -0.39 -29.79 22.93
N PHE A 167 -1.70 -29.67 23.03
CA PHE A 167 -2.38 -28.35 22.98
C PHE A 167 -2.79 -27.80 24.35
N ASN A 168 -2.85 -28.63 25.40
CA ASN A 168 -3.10 -28.18 26.78
C ASN A 168 -1.85 -27.97 27.61
N ASN A 169 -0.67 -28.05 27.01
CA ASN A 169 0.56 -27.74 27.76
C ASN A 169 0.62 -26.23 28.08
N ALA A 170 1.39 -25.88 29.12
CA ALA A 170 1.48 -24.51 29.61
C ALA A 170 1.95 -23.50 28.54
N ILE A 171 2.82 -23.90 27.62
CA ILE A 171 3.35 -23.05 26.55
C ILE A 171 2.27 -22.76 25.52
N ALA A 172 1.58 -23.79 25.00
CA ALA A 172 0.51 -23.62 24.02
C ALA A 172 -0.63 -22.77 24.56
N VAL A 173 -1.05 -23.03 25.81
CA VAL A 173 -2.09 -22.23 26.48
C VAL A 173 -1.62 -20.77 26.69
N TYR A 174 -0.35 -20.57 27.03
CA TYR A 174 0.20 -19.22 27.20
C TYR A 174 0.27 -18.47 25.87
N LEU A 175 0.74 -19.11 24.80
CA LEU A 175 0.73 -18.54 23.44
C LEU A 175 -0.68 -18.17 23.00
N GLY A 176 -1.67 -19.04 23.27
CA GLY A 176 -3.07 -18.72 23.02
C GLY A 176 -3.57 -17.48 23.80
N LYS A 177 -3.13 -17.30 25.05
CA LYS A 177 -3.51 -16.14 25.85
C LYS A 177 -2.91 -14.83 25.35
N ILE A 178 -1.69 -14.85 24.80
CA ILE A 178 -1.02 -13.65 24.27
C ILE A 178 -1.24 -13.47 22.77
N SER A 179 -2.04 -14.34 22.11
CA SER A 179 -2.19 -14.35 20.64
C SER A 179 -2.72 -13.03 20.07
N TYR A 180 -3.63 -12.37 20.78
CA TYR A 180 -4.13 -11.06 20.37
C TYR A 180 -3.03 -9.98 20.41
N SER A 181 -2.25 -9.94 21.50
CA SER A 181 -1.09 -9.04 21.58
C SER A 181 -0.03 -9.37 20.53
N LEU A 182 0.22 -10.69 20.24
CA LEU A 182 1.11 -11.11 19.15
C LEU A 182 0.62 -10.58 17.79
N TYR A 183 -0.67 -10.70 17.53
CA TYR A 183 -1.28 -10.16 16.32
C TYR A 183 -1.12 -8.64 16.22
N LEU A 184 -1.29 -7.89 17.30
CA LEU A 184 -1.15 -6.43 17.29
C LEU A 184 0.28 -5.97 17.04
N TRP A 185 1.29 -6.66 17.59
CA TRP A 185 2.68 -6.20 17.55
C TRP A 185 3.52 -6.75 16.39
N HIS A 186 3.20 -7.94 15.82
CA HIS A 186 4.04 -8.55 14.80
C HIS A 186 4.20 -7.66 13.57
N TRP A 187 3.11 -7.12 13.05
CA TRP A 187 3.13 -6.36 11.80
C TRP A 187 3.82 -4.99 11.94
N PRO A 188 3.51 -4.16 12.97
CA PRO A 188 4.24 -2.91 13.18
C PRO A 188 5.75 -3.11 13.30
N ILE A 189 6.18 -4.15 14.02
CA ILE A 189 7.61 -4.44 14.19
C ILE A 189 8.22 -4.84 12.85
N TYR A 190 7.58 -5.72 12.08
CA TYR A 190 8.06 -6.14 10.78
C TYR A 190 8.07 -5.00 9.76
N SER A 191 7.04 -4.17 9.77
CA SER A 191 6.96 -2.98 8.91
C SER A 191 8.07 -1.98 9.21
N LEU A 192 8.30 -1.66 10.49
CA LEU A 192 9.37 -0.78 10.92
C LEU A 192 10.76 -1.34 10.58
N MET A 193 10.99 -2.64 10.81
CA MET A 193 12.27 -3.26 10.48
C MET A 193 12.52 -3.29 8.97
N ARG A 194 11.50 -3.60 8.13
CA ARG A 194 11.62 -3.50 6.68
C ARG A 194 11.99 -2.10 6.23
N TRP A 195 11.43 -1.09 6.89
CA TRP A 195 11.73 0.30 6.56
C TRP A 195 13.15 0.69 6.98
N THR A 196 13.60 0.27 8.16
CA THR A 196 14.88 0.66 8.78
C THR A 196 16.03 -0.28 8.38
N ILE A 197 16.19 -1.39 9.08
CA ILE A 197 17.37 -2.27 8.96
C ILE A 197 17.17 -3.44 7.98
N GLY A 198 15.94 -3.67 7.49
CA GLY A 198 15.61 -4.81 6.63
C GLY A 198 15.12 -6.04 7.39
N LEU A 199 14.72 -7.09 6.63
CA LEU A 199 14.24 -8.39 7.13
C LEU A 199 14.78 -9.57 6.30
N GLU A 200 15.83 -9.35 5.54
CA GLU A 200 16.36 -10.31 4.57
C GLU A 200 17.24 -11.38 5.23
N THR A 201 17.93 -11.02 6.32
CA THR A 201 18.84 -11.95 7.02
C THR A 201 18.15 -12.69 8.16
N ILE A 202 18.63 -13.92 8.46
CA ILE A 202 18.13 -14.73 9.59
C ILE A 202 18.27 -13.97 10.91
N GLY A 203 19.35 -13.19 11.10
CA GLY A 203 19.56 -12.39 12.30
C GLY A 203 18.48 -11.32 12.50
N GLN A 204 18.10 -10.61 11.44
CA GLN A 204 17.02 -9.62 11.44
C GLN A 204 15.66 -10.29 11.71
N GLN A 205 15.39 -11.46 11.12
CA GLN A 205 14.15 -12.21 11.35
C GLN A 205 14.04 -12.70 12.80
N LEU A 206 15.12 -13.20 13.39
CA LEU A 206 15.17 -13.59 14.80
C LEU A 206 14.99 -12.39 15.73
N LEU A 207 15.59 -11.25 15.41
CA LEU A 207 15.39 -10.00 16.16
C LEU A 207 13.93 -9.55 16.10
N ALA A 208 13.30 -9.57 14.90
CA ALA A 208 11.89 -9.24 14.72
C ALA A 208 10.98 -10.13 15.56
N LEU A 209 11.24 -11.45 15.56
CA LEU A 209 10.48 -12.40 16.36
C LEU A 209 10.66 -12.14 17.86
N THR A 210 11.89 -11.89 18.31
CA THR A 210 12.20 -11.60 19.72
C THR A 210 11.50 -10.33 20.20
N LEU A 211 11.58 -9.25 19.40
CA LEU A 211 10.89 -7.99 19.70
C LEU A 211 9.37 -8.19 19.73
N THR A 212 8.82 -8.92 18.78
CA THR A 212 7.38 -9.25 18.74
C THR A 212 6.96 -9.99 20.02
N MET A 213 7.70 -10.99 20.44
CA MET A 213 7.41 -11.72 21.69
C MET A 213 7.51 -10.81 22.91
N LEU A 214 8.55 -10.00 23.02
CA LEU A 214 8.78 -9.09 24.13
C LEU A 214 7.65 -8.06 24.27
N PHE A 215 7.32 -7.37 23.18
CA PHE A 215 6.26 -6.36 23.19
C PHE A 215 4.89 -6.98 23.43
N SER A 216 4.61 -8.16 22.87
CA SER A 216 3.35 -8.86 23.07
C SER A 216 3.17 -9.32 24.52
N MET A 217 4.21 -9.88 25.13
CA MET A 217 4.20 -10.28 26.55
C MET A 217 4.00 -9.07 27.46
N THR A 218 4.71 -7.98 27.17
CA THR A 218 4.59 -6.72 27.93
C THR A 218 3.19 -6.16 27.84
N SER A 219 2.65 -6.04 26.61
CA SER A 219 1.29 -5.56 26.35
C SER A 219 0.24 -6.43 27.07
N TYR A 220 0.35 -7.74 26.97
CA TYR A 220 -0.57 -8.66 27.63
C TYR A 220 -0.56 -8.49 29.15
N HIS A 221 0.63 -8.46 29.78
CA HIS A 221 0.73 -8.42 31.24
C HIS A 221 0.39 -7.05 31.83
N LEU A 222 0.81 -5.95 31.18
CA LEU A 222 0.62 -4.59 31.70
C LEU A 222 -0.74 -4.02 31.28
N ILE A 223 -1.15 -4.19 30.04
CA ILE A 223 -2.37 -3.56 29.49
C ILE A 223 -3.56 -4.49 29.63
N GLU A 224 -3.56 -5.65 28.98
CA GLU A 224 -4.74 -6.53 28.93
C GLU A 224 -5.13 -7.04 30.30
N LYS A 225 -4.21 -7.65 31.00
CA LYS A 225 -4.49 -8.11 32.39
C LYS A 225 -4.77 -6.96 33.35
N GLY A 226 -4.10 -5.81 33.17
CA GLY A 226 -4.35 -4.61 33.97
C GLY A 226 -5.80 -4.14 33.83
N ILE A 227 -6.27 -3.99 32.60
CA ILE A 227 -7.64 -3.58 32.32
C ILE A 227 -8.66 -4.62 32.82
N GLN A 228 -8.44 -5.92 32.56
CA GLN A 228 -9.33 -6.98 33.02
C GLN A 228 -9.49 -7.00 34.55
N ARG A 229 -8.37 -6.86 35.29
CA ARG A 229 -8.40 -6.80 36.76
C ARG A 229 -9.10 -5.56 37.28
N SER A 230 -8.90 -4.41 36.65
CA SER A 230 -9.55 -3.16 37.03
C SER A 230 -11.05 -3.19 36.71
N ALA A 231 -11.41 -3.70 35.54
CA ALA A 231 -12.80 -3.83 35.12
C ALA A 231 -13.62 -4.77 36.02
N SER A 232 -12.99 -5.84 36.56
CA SER A 232 -13.67 -6.77 37.48
C SER A 232 -13.90 -6.20 38.88
N LYS A 233 -13.10 -5.20 39.29
CA LYS A 233 -13.21 -4.55 40.61
C LYS A 233 -14.14 -3.36 40.63
N LEU A 234 -14.39 -2.71 39.50
CA LEU A 234 -15.19 -1.51 39.37
C LEU A 234 -16.64 -1.88 39.02
N SER A 235 -17.54 -1.73 39.99
CA SER A 235 -19.02 -1.79 39.80
C SER A 235 -19.50 -0.53 39.10
N ILE A 236 -19.05 -0.28 37.89
CA ILE A 236 -19.42 0.88 37.08
C ILE A 236 -20.64 0.51 36.23
N SER A 237 -21.59 1.42 36.09
CA SER A 237 -22.79 1.22 35.25
C SER A 237 -22.37 0.99 33.78
N SER A 238 -23.16 0.23 33.02
CA SER A 238 -22.91 0.00 31.58
C SER A 238 -22.87 1.32 30.81
N PHE A 239 -23.69 2.29 31.19
CA PHE A 239 -23.69 3.62 30.59
C PHE A 239 -22.34 4.36 30.78
N THR A 240 -21.78 4.33 31.99
CA THR A 240 -20.49 4.98 32.30
C THR A 240 -19.32 4.30 31.54
N LYS A 241 -19.41 2.96 31.35
CA LYS A 241 -18.39 2.23 30.53
C LYS A 241 -18.43 2.67 29.06
N VAL A 242 -19.63 2.79 28.49
CA VAL A 242 -19.81 3.26 27.11
C VAL A 242 -19.34 4.69 26.96
N LEU A 243 -19.73 5.58 27.87
CA LEU A 243 -19.32 6.98 27.84
C LEU A 243 -17.81 7.13 28.00
N GLY A 244 -17.19 6.38 28.91
CA GLY A 244 -15.72 6.34 29.07
C GLY A 244 -15.00 5.85 27.81
N GLY A 245 -15.52 4.80 27.18
CA GLY A 245 -14.99 4.30 25.91
C GLY A 245 -15.06 5.35 24.79
N LEU A 246 -16.20 6.01 24.63
CA LEU A 246 -16.37 7.09 23.65
C LEU A 246 -15.42 8.26 23.92
N THR A 247 -15.26 8.65 25.20
CA THR A 247 -14.31 9.70 25.58
C THR A 247 -12.87 9.35 25.19
N VAL A 248 -12.44 8.11 25.46
CA VAL A 248 -11.11 7.64 25.07
C VAL A 248 -10.94 7.69 23.55
N ILE A 249 -11.93 7.25 22.77
CA ILE A 249 -11.90 7.30 21.31
C ILE A 249 -11.72 8.75 20.82
N VAL A 250 -12.51 9.69 21.35
CA VAL A 250 -12.43 11.11 20.97
C VAL A 250 -11.07 11.70 21.32
N LEU A 251 -10.56 11.44 22.53
CA LEU A 251 -9.24 11.93 22.96
C LEU A 251 -8.11 11.33 22.11
N THR A 252 -8.20 10.04 21.77
CA THR A 252 -7.22 9.39 20.89
C THR A 252 -7.25 10.00 19.50
N PHE A 253 -8.44 10.23 18.95
CA PHE A 253 -8.60 10.88 17.65
C PHE A 253 -8.01 12.31 17.64
N GLN A 254 -8.33 13.12 18.63
CA GLN A 254 -7.80 14.48 18.75
C GLN A 254 -6.28 14.47 18.95
N GLY A 255 -5.77 13.57 19.79
CA GLY A 255 -4.33 13.42 20.02
C GLY A 255 -3.60 13.00 18.74
N THR A 256 -4.15 12.03 17.99
CA THR A 256 -3.57 11.60 16.72
C THR A 256 -3.60 12.70 15.66
N SER A 257 -4.71 13.44 15.55
CA SER A 257 -4.81 14.60 14.67
C SER A 257 -3.77 15.66 15.00
N SER A 258 -3.64 16.02 16.28
CA SER A 258 -2.62 16.98 16.73
C SER A 258 -1.19 16.50 16.45
N LEU A 259 -0.88 15.23 16.68
CA LEU A 259 0.42 14.65 16.32
C LEU A 259 0.68 14.72 14.82
N PHE A 260 -0.33 14.46 14.01
CA PHE A 260 -0.23 14.54 12.55
C PHE A 260 0.04 15.97 12.08
N ASP A 261 -0.64 16.97 12.66
CA ASP A 261 -0.41 18.39 12.34
C ASP A 261 1.00 18.84 12.69
N HIS A 262 1.58 18.27 13.76
CA HIS A 262 2.94 18.58 14.21
C HIS A 262 4.02 17.60 13.68
N ARG A 263 3.67 16.70 12.74
CA ARG A 263 4.56 15.63 12.26
C ARG A 263 5.93 16.13 11.77
N HIS A 264 5.98 17.29 11.12
CA HIS A 264 7.24 17.87 10.65
C HIS A 264 8.19 18.27 11.77
N ARG A 265 7.64 18.69 12.92
CA ARG A 265 8.45 19.05 14.11
C ARG A 265 8.91 17.80 14.87
N LEU A 266 8.10 16.74 14.85
CA LEU A 266 8.36 15.50 15.58
C LEU A 266 9.19 14.51 14.76
N SER A 267 9.29 14.72 13.45
CA SER A 267 10.03 13.83 12.56
C SER A 267 11.52 13.85 12.84
N LEU A 268 12.12 12.68 12.98
CA LEU A 268 13.56 12.45 13.09
C LEU A 268 14.25 12.33 11.73
N SER A 269 13.48 12.38 10.64
CA SER A 269 13.97 12.23 9.28
C SER A 269 14.70 13.49 8.82
N ASP A 270 15.84 13.33 8.15
CA ASP A 270 16.55 14.40 7.46
C ASP A 270 15.77 14.91 6.25
N THR A 271 14.87 14.05 5.72
CA THR A 271 14.00 14.38 4.58
C THR A 271 12.64 14.96 5.01
N LYS A 272 12.52 15.49 6.23
CA LYS A 272 11.28 16.04 6.79
C LYS A 272 10.78 17.32 6.14
N ASP A 273 11.66 18.07 5.48
CA ASP A 273 11.29 19.28 4.76
C ASP A 273 10.49 18.93 3.49
N SER A 274 9.17 19.07 3.59
CA SER A 274 8.27 18.75 2.49
C SER A 274 8.47 19.66 1.27
N TYR A 275 8.94 20.89 1.46
CA TYR A 275 9.17 21.82 0.35
C TYR A 275 10.31 21.35 -0.56
N THR A 276 11.33 20.75 0.02
CA THR A 276 12.48 20.22 -0.73
C THR A 276 12.22 18.78 -1.21
N TRP A 277 11.75 17.91 -0.33
CA TRP A 277 11.72 16.47 -0.58
C TRP A 277 10.41 15.95 -1.18
N TYR A 278 9.31 16.69 -1.00
CA TYR A 278 7.96 16.34 -1.47
C TYR A 278 7.42 17.40 -2.43
N ALA A 279 8.23 17.82 -3.37
CA ALA A 279 7.86 18.88 -4.33
C ALA A 279 6.54 18.59 -5.07
N TYR A 280 6.19 17.31 -5.26
CA TYR A 280 4.95 16.86 -5.88
C TYR A 280 3.68 17.12 -5.05
N ASP A 281 3.79 17.37 -3.74
CA ASP A 281 2.67 17.72 -2.87
C ASP A 281 2.32 19.21 -2.96
N HIS A 282 3.13 20.01 -3.65
CA HIS A 282 2.93 21.44 -3.81
C HIS A 282 2.30 21.74 -5.17
N GLU A 283 1.09 22.30 -5.14
CA GLU A 283 0.51 22.90 -6.34
C GLU A 283 1.32 24.12 -6.78
N VAL A 284 1.53 24.27 -8.07
CA VAL A 284 2.12 25.49 -8.62
C VAL A 284 1.09 26.60 -8.49
N LYS A 285 1.36 27.56 -7.63
CA LYS A 285 0.51 28.74 -7.41
C LYS A 285 0.95 29.85 -8.34
N ASN A 286 0.08 30.25 -9.24
CA ASN A 286 0.31 31.43 -10.06
C ASN A 286 0.14 32.69 -9.21
N ILE A 287 1.23 33.34 -8.87
CA ILE A 287 1.24 34.56 -8.05
C ILE A 287 1.29 35.74 -9.03
N ASN A 288 0.10 36.25 -9.35
CA ASN A 288 -0.04 37.34 -10.35
C ASN A 288 0.19 38.76 -9.80
N GLU A 289 0.41 38.96 -8.49
CA GLU A 289 0.25 40.32 -7.93
C GLU A 289 1.55 41.04 -7.48
N GLU A 290 2.70 40.35 -7.33
CA GLU A 290 3.94 41.00 -6.85
C GLU A 290 5.22 40.56 -7.55
N ALA A 291 5.16 39.75 -8.58
CA ALA A 291 6.33 39.19 -9.26
C ALA A 291 7.00 40.24 -10.17
N GLY A 292 8.31 40.26 -10.16
CA GLY A 292 9.11 41.06 -11.09
C GLY A 292 8.68 40.78 -12.52
N GLN A 293 8.24 41.82 -13.24
CA GLN A 293 7.58 41.72 -14.55
C GLN A 293 8.53 41.41 -15.72
N ILE A 294 9.55 40.56 -15.53
CA ILE A 294 10.51 40.25 -16.61
C ILE A 294 9.77 39.57 -17.78
N PHE A 295 8.84 38.64 -17.45
CA PHE A 295 8.05 37.91 -18.46
C PHE A 295 6.55 37.90 -18.11
N GLY A 296 6.03 38.95 -17.54
CA GLY A 296 4.69 39.04 -16.92
C GLY A 296 3.48 38.75 -17.81
N THR A 297 3.66 38.63 -19.13
CA THR A 297 2.61 38.23 -20.08
C THR A 297 2.78 36.81 -20.61
N ARG A 298 3.88 36.12 -20.30
CA ARG A 298 4.19 34.81 -20.85
C ARG A 298 3.65 33.70 -19.96
N GLN A 299 3.27 32.60 -20.61
CA GLN A 299 2.79 31.39 -19.97
C GLN A 299 3.74 30.25 -20.22
N MET A 300 3.86 29.34 -19.23
CA MET A 300 4.60 28.10 -19.35
C MET A 300 3.67 26.93 -19.09
N PHE A 301 3.52 26.06 -20.08
CA PHE A 301 2.76 24.82 -20.00
C PHE A 301 3.72 23.67 -19.72
N VAL A 302 3.75 23.17 -18.49
CA VAL A 302 4.61 22.03 -18.10
C VAL A 302 3.82 20.75 -18.31
N ILE A 303 4.30 19.88 -19.19
CA ILE A 303 3.62 18.63 -19.56
C ILE A 303 4.61 17.51 -19.37
N GLY A 304 4.27 16.54 -18.50
CA GLY A 304 5.23 15.47 -18.20
C GLY A 304 4.65 14.28 -17.45
N ASP A 305 5.54 13.43 -16.98
CA ASP A 305 5.22 12.36 -16.03
C ASP A 305 5.20 12.91 -14.60
N SER A 306 5.39 12.05 -13.59
CA SER A 306 5.52 12.48 -12.18
C SER A 306 6.66 13.48 -11.95
N HIS A 307 7.67 13.54 -12.84
CA HIS A 307 8.74 14.51 -12.75
C HIS A 307 8.30 15.95 -13.05
N ALA A 308 7.16 16.16 -13.72
CA ALA A 308 6.56 17.49 -13.83
C ALA A 308 6.18 18.05 -12.45
N TYR A 309 5.68 17.21 -11.55
CA TYR A 309 5.46 17.60 -10.15
C TYR A 309 6.75 17.75 -9.36
N ALA A 310 7.79 16.96 -9.64
CA ALA A 310 9.08 17.11 -8.97
C ALA A 310 9.71 18.49 -9.20
N TYR A 311 9.32 19.20 -10.26
CA TYR A 311 9.73 20.58 -10.51
C TYR A 311 8.85 21.63 -9.81
N SER A 312 7.79 21.28 -9.10
CA SER A 312 6.81 22.25 -8.55
C SER A 312 7.47 23.35 -7.71
N THR A 313 8.42 23.01 -6.83
CA THR A 313 9.15 24.02 -6.04
C THR A 313 9.93 25.00 -6.93
N MET A 314 10.66 24.48 -7.90
CA MET A 314 11.42 25.30 -8.86
C MET A 314 10.48 26.18 -9.70
N LEU A 315 9.37 25.60 -10.17
CA LEU A 315 8.38 26.31 -10.98
C LEU A 315 7.67 27.43 -10.18
N ASN A 316 7.41 27.20 -8.90
CA ASN A 316 6.90 28.22 -7.99
C ASN A 316 7.88 29.39 -7.85
N GLU A 317 9.18 29.08 -7.65
CA GLU A 317 10.21 30.12 -7.59
C GLU A 317 10.41 30.86 -8.93
N ALA A 318 10.34 30.14 -10.03
CA ALA A 318 10.38 30.74 -11.39
C ALA A 318 9.20 31.67 -11.62
N SER A 319 7.97 31.23 -11.29
CA SER A 319 6.77 32.06 -11.37
C SER A 319 6.91 33.34 -10.54
N LYS A 320 7.37 33.22 -9.29
CA LYS A 320 7.60 34.34 -8.39
C LYS A 320 8.64 35.35 -8.90
N ARG A 321 9.80 34.86 -9.38
CA ARG A 321 10.93 35.73 -9.75
C ARG A 321 10.79 36.31 -11.13
N LEU A 322 10.20 35.57 -12.06
CA LEU A 322 10.12 35.93 -13.48
C LEU A 322 8.75 36.45 -13.90
N GLY A 323 7.73 36.31 -13.08
CA GLY A 323 6.35 36.70 -13.41
C GLY A 323 5.65 35.80 -14.44
N VAL A 324 6.18 34.61 -14.72
CA VAL A 324 5.61 33.66 -15.69
C VAL A 324 4.44 32.91 -15.06
N SER A 325 3.29 32.86 -15.75
CA SER A 325 2.16 32.01 -15.36
C SER A 325 2.42 30.57 -15.72
N VAL A 326 2.48 29.66 -14.74
CA VAL A 326 2.81 28.23 -14.94
C VAL A 326 1.56 27.36 -14.81
N TYR A 327 1.32 26.52 -15.83
CA TYR A 327 0.28 25.49 -15.85
C TYR A 327 0.92 24.12 -15.86
N ASN A 328 0.77 23.34 -14.77
CA ASN A 328 1.44 22.04 -14.62
C ASN A 328 0.46 20.88 -14.89
N TYR A 329 0.75 20.06 -15.91
CA TYR A 329 -0.02 18.90 -16.33
C TYR A 329 0.83 17.63 -16.19
N ALA A 330 0.72 16.97 -15.06
CA ALA A 330 1.36 15.66 -14.86
C ALA A 330 0.42 14.55 -15.34
N LEU A 331 0.86 13.83 -16.35
CA LEU A 331 0.09 12.82 -17.08
C LEU A 331 0.44 11.39 -16.63
N GLY A 332 1.11 11.24 -15.50
CA GLY A 332 1.62 9.96 -15.03
C GLY A 332 2.51 9.31 -16.09
N ARG A 333 2.25 8.05 -16.42
CA ARG A 333 3.06 7.33 -17.43
C ARG A 333 2.89 7.82 -18.88
N CYS A 334 1.97 8.74 -19.15
CA CYS A 334 1.64 9.22 -20.49
C CYS A 334 2.35 10.53 -20.88
N ALA A 335 3.56 10.75 -20.39
CA ALA A 335 4.32 11.97 -20.65
C ALA A 335 4.66 12.16 -22.12
N LEU A 336 4.45 13.38 -22.63
CA LEU A 336 4.90 13.79 -23.95
C LEU A 336 6.43 14.01 -23.97
N GLY A 337 7.08 13.70 -25.10
CA GLY A 337 8.51 13.92 -25.25
C GLY A 337 9.40 13.13 -24.29
N ILE A 338 8.94 11.96 -23.77
CA ILE A 338 9.70 11.12 -22.84
C ILE A 338 10.94 10.49 -23.48
N MET A 339 10.95 10.33 -24.79
CA MET A 339 12.06 9.81 -25.62
C MET A 339 12.43 8.33 -25.43
N LEU A 340 11.97 7.66 -24.37
CA LEU A 340 12.29 6.25 -24.12
C LEU A 340 11.36 5.27 -24.83
N LEU A 341 10.10 5.67 -25.04
CA LEU A 341 9.06 4.86 -25.66
C LEU A 341 8.06 5.77 -26.37
N PRO A 342 7.51 5.37 -27.54
CA PRO A 342 6.41 6.09 -28.16
C PRO A 342 5.19 6.11 -27.25
N ILE A 343 4.51 7.24 -27.16
CA ILE A 343 3.35 7.41 -26.28
C ILE A 343 2.17 6.53 -26.70
N ASN A 344 1.96 6.40 -28.00
CA ASN A 344 0.84 5.66 -28.58
C ASN A 344 0.95 4.14 -28.38
N THR A 345 2.14 3.63 -28.03
CA THR A 345 2.34 2.20 -27.70
C THR A 345 2.03 1.86 -26.25
N ARG A 346 1.73 2.85 -25.42
CA ARG A 346 1.44 2.67 -23.99
C ARG A 346 -0.05 2.51 -23.76
N ALA A 347 -0.43 1.38 -23.20
CA ALA A 347 -1.83 1.11 -22.84
C ALA A 347 -2.39 2.20 -21.91
N GLY A 348 -3.53 2.78 -22.28
CA GLY A 348 -4.22 3.85 -21.56
C GLY A 348 -3.68 5.25 -21.82
N CYS A 349 -2.75 5.42 -22.79
CA CYS A 349 -2.25 6.74 -23.21
C CYS A 349 -2.79 7.20 -24.57
N GLU A 350 -3.68 6.44 -25.16
CA GLU A 350 -4.26 6.72 -26.46
C GLU A 350 -4.94 8.13 -26.46
N GLY A 351 -4.64 8.93 -27.45
CA GLY A 351 -5.20 10.28 -27.63
C GLY A 351 -4.76 11.30 -26.58
N THR A 352 -3.81 10.99 -25.69
CA THR A 352 -3.33 11.93 -24.67
C THR A 352 -2.56 13.09 -25.30
N SER A 353 -1.77 12.83 -26.34
CA SER A 353 -1.05 13.87 -27.06
C SER A 353 -2.00 14.89 -27.66
N GLU A 354 -3.06 14.44 -28.35
CA GLU A 354 -4.04 15.32 -28.96
C GLU A 354 -4.79 16.15 -27.92
N ARG A 355 -5.26 15.53 -26.85
CA ARG A 355 -5.94 16.27 -25.75
C ARG A 355 -5.07 17.36 -25.14
N MET A 356 -3.77 17.09 -24.95
CA MET A 356 -2.86 18.09 -24.41
C MET A 356 -2.55 19.21 -25.41
N MET A 357 -2.35 18.85 -26.66
CA MET A 357 -2.16 19.84 -27.72
C MET A 357 -3.39 20.74 -27.89
N ASP A 358 -4.61 20.20 -27.84
CA ASP A 358 -5.85 20.98 -27.87
C ASP A 358 -5.96 21.99 -26.70
N ILE A 359 -5.48 21.61 -25.51
CA ILE A 359 -5.45 22.52 -24.35
C ILE A 359 -4.43 23.64 -24.56
N VAL A 360 -3.25 23.32 -25.06
CA VAL A 360 -2.19 24.29 -25.33
C VAL A 360 -2.65 25.25 -26.45
N GLU A 361 -3.18 24.75 -27.56
CA GLU A 361 -3.64 25.55 -28.69
C GLU A 361 -4.74 26.57 -28.32
N LYS A 362 -5.61 26.19 -27.37
CA LYS A 362 -6.67 27.11 -26.89
C LYS A 362 -6.19 28.22 -25.97
N LYS A 363 -5.01 28.04 -25.34
CA LYS A 363 -4.54 28.91 -24.26
C LYS A 363 -3.23 29.64 -24.57
N ALA A 364 -2.35 29.03 -25.37
CA ALA A 364 -1.04 29.58 -25.63
C ALA A 364 -1.04 30.71 -26.63
N ASN A 365 -0.16 31.68 -26.41
CA ASN A 365 0.10 32.81 -27.31
C ASN A 365 1.51 32.67 -27.91
N PRO A 366 1.80 33.31 -29.04
CA PRO A 366 3.16 33.35 -29.58
C PRO A 366 4.19 33.86 -28.54
N GLY A 367 5.28 33.16 -28.40
CA GLY A 367 6.33 33.45 -27.43
C GLY A 367 6.15 32.75 -26.08
N ASP A 368 5.03 32.03 -25.84
CA ASP A 368 4.84 31.14 -24.67
C ASP A 368 5.77 29.92 -24.76
N ILE A 369 5.86 29.16 -23.69
CA ILE A 369 6.78 28.03 -23.55
C ILE A 369 5.99 26.76 -23.20
N VAL A 370 6.24 25.66 -23.91
CA VAL A 370 5.84 24.31 -23.52
C VAL A 370 7.07 23.58 -22.99
N PHE A 371 7.04 23.19 -21.73
CA PHE A 371 8.11 22.42 -21.09
C PHE A 371 7.71 20.95 -21.00
N PHE A 372 8.35 20.09 -21.78
CA PHE A 372 8.21 18.64 -21.66
C PHE A 372 9.12 18.12 -20.55
N ALA A 373 8.57 17.93 -19.35
CA ALA A 373 9.28 17.55 -18.14
C ALA A 373 9.19 16.04 -17.88
N SER A 374 10.30 15.29 -18.00
CA SER A 374 10.32 13.82 -17.77
C SER A 374 11.69 13.34 -17.30
N LEU A 375 11.77 12.08 -16.82
CA LEU A 375 13.04 11.49 -16.39
C LEU A 375 14.01 11.23 -17.56
N ARG A 376 13.54 10.67 -18.66
CA ARG A 376 14.26 10.33 -19.90
C ARG A 376 15.45 9.39 -19.75
N THR A 377 15.53 8.65 -18.65
CA THR A 377 16.54 7.62 -18.42
C THR A 377 15.95 6.44 -17.69
N TYR A 378 16.62 5.30 -17.76
CA TYR A 378 16.27 4.14 -16.94
C TYR A 378 16.72 4.37 -15.51
N ARG A 379 15.94 3.84 -14.56
CA ARG A 379 16.26 3.91 -13.14
C ARG A 379 17.19 2.77 -12.74
N LEU A 380 18.13 3.06 -11.85
CA LEU A 380 18.95 2.05 -11.16
C LEU A 380 18.24 1.51 -9.91
N ILE A 381 17.26 2.26 -9.44
CA ILE A 381 16.49 1.93 -8.24
C ILE A 381 15.13 2.62 -8.26
N ASP A 382 14.17 2.04 -7.57
CA ASP A 382 13.01 2.75 -7.05
C ASP A 382 13.03 2.74 -5.51
N GLN A 383 11.99 3.19 -4.84
CA GLN A 383 11.94 3.21 -3.36
C GLN A 383 11.94 1.81 -2.73
N TRP A 384 11.73 0.75 -3.53
CA TRP A 384 11.40 -0.58 -3.06
C TRP A 384 12.27 -1.70 -3.63
N ALA A 385 12.92 -1.46 -4.76
CA ALA A 385 13.67 -2.47 -5.48
C ALA A 385 14.94 -1.91 -6.11
N LEU A 386 16.02 -2.71 -6.06
CA LEU A 386 17.27 -2.46 -6.75
C LEU A 386 17.20 -3.07 -8.15
N PHE A 387 17.61 -2.32 -9.16
CA PHE A 387 17.81 -2.84 -10.51
C PHE A 387 19.31 -3.12 -10.74
N ASP A 388 19.60 -4.17 -11.47
CA ASP A 388 20.99 -4.46 -11.81
C ASP A 388 21.54 -3.40 -12.77
N PRO A 389 22.62 -2.66 -12.42
CA PRO A 389 23.14 -1.58 -13.23
C PRO A 389 23.57 -2.04 -14.64
N GLN A 390 24.24 -3.21 -14.74
CA GLN A 390 24.72 -3.70 -16.03
C GLN A 390 23.55 -4.13 -16.93
N SER A 391 22.55 -4.77 -16.38
CA SER A 391 21.33 -5.11 -17.10
C SER A 391 20.59 -3.86 -17.57
N THR A 392 20.55 -2.81 -16.74
CA THR A 392 19.93 -1.52 -17.09
C THR A 392 20.68 -0.81 -18.20
N LEU A 393 22.01 -0.80 -18.16
CA LEU A 393 22.87 -0.29 -19.23
C LEU A 393 22.67 -1.06 -20.54
N ASN A 394 22.68 -2.39 -20.49
CA ASN A 394 22.44 -3.23 -21.65
C ASN A 394 21.05 -2.97 -22.26
N LYS A 395 20.04 -2.78 -21.40
CA LYS A 395 18.69 -2.43 -21.84
C LYS A 395 18.66 -1.08 -22.55
N SER A 396 19.37 -0.06 -22.07
CA SER A 396 19.39 1.27 -22.70
C SER A 396 19.98 1.26 -24.12
N LYS A 397 20.81 0.27 -24.43
CA LYS A 397 21.53 0.15 -25.72
C LYS A 397 21.00 -0.96 -26.63
N ASN A 398 20.00 -1.74 -26.21
CA ASN A 398 19.53 -2.84 -27.04
C ASN A 398 18.75 -2.34 -28.28
N ALA A 399 18.69 -3.17 -29.32
CA ALA A 399 18.09 -2.81 -30.60
C ALA A 399 16.60 -2.40 -30.49
N SER A 400 15.83 -3.04 -29.57
CA SER A 400 14.43 -2.68 -29.36
C SER A 400 14.29 -1.29 -28.74
N THR A 401 15.10 -0.96 -27.74
CA THR A 401 15.10 0.37 -27.11
C THR A 401 15.52 1.46 -28.10
N ILE A 402 16.55 1.22 -28.92
CA ILE A 402 16.97 2.18 -29.96
C ILE A 402 15.83 2.43 -30.96
N LYS A 403 15.13 1.37 -31.37
CA LYS A 403 13.94 1.49 -32.23
C LYS A 403 12.82 2.30 -31.57
N ASP A 404 12.57 2.05 -30.30
CA ASP A 404 11.55 2.79 -29.53
C ASP A 404 11.91 4.28 -29.40
N ILE A 405 13.18 4.60 -29.12
CA ILE A 405 13.71 5.98 -29.08
C ILE A 405 13.54 6.66 -30.44
N PHE A 406 13.83 5.95 -31.54
CA PHE A 406 13.62 6.49 -32.87
C PHE A 406 12.18 6.86 -33.17
N HIS A 407 11.22 5.99 -32.82
CA HIS A 407 9.79 6.29 -32.99
C HIS A 407 9.31 7.42 -32.06
N ALA A 408 9.77 7.43 -30.80
CA ALA A 408 9.46 8.50 -29.85
C ALA A 408 10.02 9.86 -30.32
N LYS A 409 11.20 9.87 -30.97
CA LYS A 409 11.79 11.05 -31.61
C LYS A 409 10.88 11.57 -32.74
N GLN A 410 10.35 10.68 -33.57
CA GLN A 410 9.43 11.08 -34.65
C GLN A 410 8.13 11.70 -34.10
N GLU A 411 7.51 11.06 -33.09
CA GLU A 411 6.31 11.62 -32.42
C GLU A 411 6.61 12.99 -31.81
N THR A 412 7.76 13.14 -31.14
CA THR A 412 8.16 14.39 -30.50
C THR A 412 8.42 15.49 -31.53
N SER A 413 9.04 15.16 -32.69
CA SER A 413 9.25 16.09 -33.80
C SER A 413 7.92 16.68 -34.31
N ILE A 414 6.88 15.86 -34.46
CA ILE A 414 5.55 16.29 -34.90
C ILE A 414 4.95 17.29 -33.91
N LEU A 415 5.09 17.04 -32.61
CA LEU A 415 4.59 17.94 -31.57
C LEU A 415 5.34 19.28 -31.59
N ILE A 416 6.65 19.26 -31.76
CA ILE A 416 7.49 20.48 -31.85
C ILE A 416 7.09 21.30 -33.09
N GLU A 417 6.92 20.68 -34.25
CA GLU A 417 6.49 21.34 -35.49
C GLU A 417 5.09 21.99 -35.35
N ARG A 418 4.19 21.33 -34.61
CA ARG A 418 2.85 21.86 -34.32
C ARG A 418 2.91 23.11 -33.45
N LEU A 419 3.78 23.11 -32.43
CA LEU A 419 4.01 24.24 -31.52
C LEU A 419 4.73 25.39 -32.24
N ASP A 420 5.66 25.07 -33.14
CA ASP A 420 6.38 26.06 -33.96
C ASP A 420 5.41 26.91 -34.82
N LYS A 421 4.44 26.27 -35.46
CA LYS A 421 3.40 26.95 -36.24
C LYS A 421 2.56 27.96 -35.44
N MET A 422 2.54 27.78 -34.11
CA MET A 422 1.87 28.70 -33.17
C MET A 422 2.81 29.78 -32.63
N GLY A 423 4.09 29.75 -32.98
CA GLY A 423 5.13 30.60 -32.40
C GLY A 423 5.45 30.30 -30.94
N VAL A 424 5.22 29.07 -30.51
CA VAL A 424 5.46 28.61 -29.14
C VAL A 424 6.82 27.90 -29.06
N ASN A 425 7.62 28.27 -28.07
CA ASN A 425 8.92 27.64 -27.82
C ASN A 425 8.76 26.32 -27.03
N VAL A 426 9.58 25.36 -27.31
CA VAL A 426 9.60 24.07 -26.61
C VAL A 426 10.86 23.97 -25.78
N LEU A 427 10.70 23.70 -24.49
CA LEU A 427 11.79 23.40 -23.56
C LEU A 427 11.79 21.89 -23.25
N ILE A 428 12.92 21.25 -23.41
CA ILE A 428 13.11 19.84 -23.02
C ILE A 428 14.33 19.72 -22.12
N ASP A 429 14.16 19.15 -20.92
CA ASP A 429 15.28 18.82 -20.05
C ASP A 429 16.00 17.58 -20.56
N LEU A 430 17.33 17.57 -20.53
CA LEU A 430 18.13 16.38 -20.79
C LEU A 430 17.92 15.32 -19.70
N PRO A 431 18.30 14.05 -19.94
CA PRO A 431 18.18 13.00 -18.94
C PRO A 431 18.86 13.40 -17.61
N LYS A 432 18.16 13.15 -16.50
CA LYS A 432 18.64 13.49 -15.16
C LYS A 432 19.55 12.41 -14.61
N PRO A 433 20.52 12.75 -13.73
CA PRO A 433 21.29 11.75 -13.01
C PRO A 433 20.37 10.87 -12.16
N VAL A 434 20.71 9.59 -12.07
CA VAL A 434 20.03 8.59 -11.22
C VAL A 434 21.06 8.01 -10.26
N PHE A 435 20.58 7.56 -9.10
CA PHE A 435 21.41 7.06 -8.01
C PHE A 435 21.26 5.56 -7.84
N ASN A 436 22.25 4.93 -7.17
CA ASN A 436 22.24 3.51 -6.80
C ASN A 436 21.40 3.21 -5.57
N ALA A 437 21.09 4.22 -4.75
CA ALA A 437 20.21 4.13 -3.59
C ALA A 437 19.17 5.26 -3.64
N PRO A 438 17.95 5.07 -3.09
CA PRO A 438 16.90 6.09 -3.08
C PRO A 438 17.27 7.21 -2.07
N PRO A 439 17.57 8.45 -2.53
CA PRO A 439 18.00 9.51 -1.63
C PRO A 439 16.99 9.81 -0.52
N PHE A 440 15.71 9.82 -0.88
CA PHE A 440 14.62 10.07 0.07
C PHE A 440 14.61 9.11 1.27
N ARG A 441 14.97 7.84 1.06
CA ARG A 441 14.98 6.82 2.12
C ARG A 441 16.34 6.70 2.79
N CYS A 442 17.40 6.73 2.00
CA CYS A 442 18.74 6.39 2.48
C CYS A 442 19.51 7.58 3.07
N SER A 443 18.97 8.80 2.97
CA SER A 443 19.51 9.96 3.69
C SER A 443 19.27 9.90 5.19
N ASP A 444 18.25 9.19 5.62
CA ASP A 444 17.92 9.04 7.05
C ASP A 444 18.91 8.09 7.74
N TRP A 445 19.49 8.54 8.85
CA TRP A 445 20.47 7.78 9.63
C TRP A 445 19.98 6.39 10.07
N PHE A 446 18.68 6.24 10.35
CA PHE A 446 18.07 4.99 10.78
C PHE A 446 17.77 4.02 9.63
N ASN A 447 18.00 4.41 8.39
CA ASN A 447 17.82 3.59 7.18
C ASN A 447 19.14 3.21 6.50
N GLN A 448 20.27 3.75 6.94
CA GLN A 448 21.56 3.56 6.26
C GLN A 448 21.99 2.09 6.17
N ASP A 449 21.65 1.29 7.18
CA ASP A 449 21.94 -0.15 7.23
C ASP A 449 20.92 -1.00 6.45
N ASN A 450 19.93 -0.38 5.79
CA ASN A 450 18.98 -1.13 4.98
C ASN A 450 19.64 -1.65 3.71
N PRO A 451 19.42 -2.92 3.31
CA PRO A 451 20.02 -3.50 2.10
C PRO A 451 19.77 -2.67 0.83
N ILE A 452 18.65 -1.93 0.75
CA ILE A 452 18.37 -1.04 -0.39
C ILE A 452 19.31 0.16 -0.44
N CYS A 453 19.95 0.51 0.67
CA CYS A 453 20.88 1.63 0.81
C CYS A 453 22.36 1.22 0.64
N GLU A 454 22.66 -0.08 0.63
CA GLU A 454 24.02 -0.63 0.62
C GLU A 454 24.89 -0.11 -0.54
N ARG A 455 24.28 0.13 -1.72
CA ARG A 455 24.98 0.65 -2.90
C ARG A 455 25.40 2.12 -2.80
N GLY A 456 24.87 2.86 -1.79
CA GLY A 456 25.14 4.28 -1.60
C GLY A 456 24.67 5.17 -2.76
N PHE A 457 25.07 6.43 -2.72
CA PHE A 457 24.65 7.43 -3.71
C PHE A 457 25.65 7.62 -4.86
N TYR A 458 26.83 7.02 -4.76
CA TYR A 458 27.85 7.17 -5.79
C TYR A 458 27.53 6.37 -7.05
N VAL A 459 27.58 7.04 -8.19
CA VAL A 459 27.49 6.42 -9.52
C VAL A 459 28.53 7.09 -10.41
N GLU A 460 29.32 6.29 -11.14
CA GLU A 460 30.32 6.84 -12.08
C GLU A 460 29.63 7.66 -13.17
N LYS A 461 30.14 8.88 -13.40
CA LYS A 461 29.63 9.78 -14.43
C LYS A 461 29.68 9.16 -15.82
N SER A 462 30.80 8.45 -16.13
CA SER A 462 30.98 7.73 -17.40
C SER A 462 29.87 6.71 -17.65
N PHE A 463 29.45 5.96 -16.60
CA PHE A 463 28.34 4.99 -16.67
C PHE A 463 27.01 5.68 -16.97
N LEU A 464 26.72 6.79 -16.31
CA LEU A 464 25.49 7.56 -16.54
C LEU A 464 25.45 8.15 -17.95
N VAL A 465 26.54 8.76 -18.40
CA VAL A 465 26.67 9.31 -19.75
C VAL A 465 26.46 8.22 -20.79
N ASP A 466 27.10 7.07 -20.61
CA ASP A 466 27.00 5.93 -21.52
C ASP A 466 25.54 5.37 -21.61
N MET A 467 24.83 5.32 -20.49
CA MET A 467 23.44 4.89 -20.43
C MET A 467 22.47 5.89 -21.08
N MET A 468 22.76 7.19 -21.01
CA MET A 468 21.91 8.27 -21.50
C MET A 468 22.17 8.67 -22.95
N THR A 469 23.32 8.32 -23.49
CA THR A 469 23.78 8.71 -24.84
C THR A 469 22.73 8.51 -25.94
N PRO A 470 21.98 7.38 -26.03
CA PRO A 470 21.02 7.20 -27.11
C PRO A 470 19.89 8.23 -27.11
N VAL A 471 19.44 8.65 -25.92
CA VAL A 471 18.40 9.67 -25.76
C VAL A 471 18.97 11.07 -26.02
N VAL A 472 20.16 11.37 -25.48
CA VAL A 472 20.83 12.66 -25.64
C VAL A 472 21.11 12.95 -27.11
N ASP A 473 21.62 11.98 -27.84
CA ASP A 473 21.93 12.13 -29.28
C ASP A 473 20.65 12.39 -30.09
N SER A 474 19.56 11.63 -29.77
CA SER A 474 18.27 11.85 -30.40
C SER A 474 17.66 13.23 -30.12
N LEU A 475 17.86 13.77 -28.91
CA LEU A 475 17.44 15.14 -28.55
C LEU A 475 18.27 16.20 -29.24
N LYS A 476 19.60 16.00 -29.35
CA LYS A 476 20.50 16.90 -30.12
C LYS A 476 20.14 16.96 -31.60
N GLU A 477 19.82 15.82 -32.22
CA GLU A 477 19.34 15.78 -33.60
C GLU A 477 18.00 16.56 -33.78
N LEU A 478 17.06 16.44 -32.82
CA LEU A 478 15.84 17.25 -32.83
C LEU A 478 16.16 18.75 -32.73
N ASN A 479 17.07 19.12 -31.85
CA ASN A 479 17.46 20.52 -31.67
C ASN A 479 18.11 21.14 -32.90
N GLN A 480 18.84 20.34 -33.66
CA GLN A 480 19.40 20.79 -34.95
C GLN A 480 18.34 20.98 -36.03
N LYS A 481 17.20 20.30 -35.92
CA LYS A 481 16.09 20.34 -36.88
C LYS A 481 15.09 21.43 -36.60
N HIS A 482 14.92 21.84 -35.35
CA HIS A 482 13.83 22.69 -34.86
C HIS A 482 14.38 23.91 -34.10
N ASP A 483 14.27 25.10 -34.68
CA ASP A 483 14.78 26.36 -34.10
C ASP A 483 14.02 26.80 -32.83
N ASN A 484 12.76 26.38 -32.67
CA ASN A 484 11.94 26.65 -31.50
C ASN A 484 12.18 25.67 -30.34
N LEU A 485 13.09 24.66 -30.49
CA LEU A 485 13.44 23.71 -29.42
C LEU A 485 14.65 24.22 -28.63
N ILE A 486 14.51 24.24 -27.32
CA ILE A 486 15.55 24.59 -26.35
C ILE A 486 15.84 23.35 -25.52
N LEU A 487 17.08 22.88 -25.51
CA LEU A 487 17.51 21.81 -24.62
C LEU A 487 18.11 22.40 -23.35
N TRP A 488 17.62 21.93 -22.21
CA TRP A 488 18.12 22.33 -20.89
C TRP A 488 18.99 21.20 -20.32
N ASP A 489 20.30 21.46 -20.29
CA ASP A 489 21.28 20.54 -19.68
C ASP A 489 21.34 20.79 -18.16
N ASN A 490 20.56 20.05 -17.43
CA ASN A 490 20.58 20.04 -15.96
C ASN A 490 21.60 19.02 -15.42
N PHE A 491 22.07 18.05 -16.24
CA PHE A 491 23.03 17.03 -15.81
C PHE A 491 24.38 17.67 -15.47
N SER A 492 24.89 18.55 -16.33
CA SER A 492 26.17 19.25 -16.10
C SER A 492 26.15 20.17 -14.89
N ILE A 493 24.94 20.66 -14.48
CA ILE A 493 24.76 21.48 -13.28
C ILE A 493 24.77 20.61 -12.01
N LEU A 494 24.10 19.44 -12.06
CA LEU A 494 23.95 18.54 -10.93
C LEU A 494 25.16 17.63 -10.70
N CYS A 495 25.90 17.32 -11.76
CA CYS A 495 27.10 16.47 -11.77
C CYS A 495 28.23 17.16 -12.53
N PRO A 496 28.85 18.22 -11.96
CA PRO A 496 29.85 18.99 -12.64
C PRO A 496 31.16 18.22 -12.88
N ASP A 497 31.50 17.24 -12.01
CA ASP A 497 32.76 16.47 -12.02
C ASP A 497 32.61 15.04 -12.58
#